data_a9610de600fc2fbcbe93ba142199296f
#
_entry.id   a9610de600fc2fbcbe93ba142199296f
#
_cell.length_a   1.000
_cell.length_b   1.000
_cell.length_c   1.000
_cell.angle_alpha   90.00
_cell.angle_beta   90.00
_cell.angle_gamma   90.00
#
_symmetry.space_group_name_H-M   'P 1'
#
loop_
_entity.id
_entity.type
_entity.pdbx_description
1 polymer ?
#
loop_
_entity_poly.entity_id
_entity_poly.type
_entity_poly.pdbx_seq_one_letter_code
_entity_poly.pdbx_strand_id
1 'polypeptide(L)'
;MFPIMAKDQGFQEVFQGLGREWQLSNELYRDLQRFTCAMYCKNAGTNEVNELRYRLFCLKKGDVDSNQLPPCDDSLRKHALRANYQAAIWKRSLQRCPLMLSPFGCGWCIEDGRLAIDWMDGLPAQKAVLELLPCQCSKSGKLPSCSCMANGLKCTDLCRLQDCTNRCDHDDVVPDDEDDDDHENCDSR
;
A
#
# COMPACT_ATOMS: atom_id res chain seq x y z
N MET A 1 -20.86 -2.52 5.56
CA MET A 1 -20.11 -2.72 6.81
C MET A 1 -19.20 -3.92 6.58
N PHE A 2 -17.90 -3.80 6.77
CA PHE A 2 -16.96 -4.90 6.51
C PHE A 2 -17.26 -6.08 7.45
N PRO A 3 -17.37 -7.32 6.93
CA PRO A 3 -17.74 -8.50 7.73
C PRO A 3 -16.81 -8.74 8.93
N ILE A 4 -15.55 -8.35 8.83
CA ILE A 4 -14.54 -8.45 9.89
C ILE A 4 -14.88 -7.53 11.07
N MET A 5 -15.33 -6.30 10.82
CA MET A 5 -15.72 -5.35 11.87
C MET A 5 -16.97 -5.79 12.65
N ALA A 6 -17.88 -6.50 11.99
CA ALA A 6 -19.12 -6.97 12.64
C ALA A 6 -18.88 -8.11 13.64
N LYS A 7 -17.75 -8.82 13.53
CA LYS A 7 -17.44 -10.02 14.32
C LYS A 7 -16.43 -9.78 15.45
N ASP A 8 -15.67 -8.68 15.40
CA ASP A 8 -14.64 -8.38 16.38
C ASP A 8 -14.88 -7.01 17.02
N GLN A 9 -15.31 -7.04 18.29
CA GLN A 9 -15.57 -5.83 19.07
C GLN A 9 -14.30 -4.99 19.28
N GLY A 10 -13.12 -5.63 19.33
CA GLY A 10 -11.85 -4.94 19.48
C GLY A 10 -11.55 -4.01 18.29
N PHE A 11 -11.90 -4.41 17.07
CA PHE A 11 -11.73 -3.53 15.91
C PHE A 11 -12.71 -2.34 15.89
N GLN A 12 -13.92 -2.50 16.46
CA GLN A 12 -14.84 -1.37 16.62
C GLN A 12 -14.26 -0.31 17.56
N GLU A 13 -13.64 -0.73 18.65
CA GLU A 13 -12.99 0.17 19.62
C GLU A 13 -11.82 0.95 19.00
N VAL A 14 -11.03 0.31 18.13
CA VAL A 14 -9.96 0.96 17.38
C VAL A 14 -10.50 2.13 16.56
N PHE A 15 -11.56 1.91 15.78
CA PHE A 15 -12.16 2.98 14.97
C PHE A 15 -12.85 4.07 15.81
N GLN A 16 -13.42 3.70 16.96
CA GLN A 16 -13.94 4.67 17.92
C GLN A 16 -12.83 5.51 18.56
N GLY A 17 -11.61 4.98 18.63
CA GLY A 17 -10.41 5.66 19.11
C GLY A 17 -9.95 6.80 18.21
N LEU A 18 -10.14 6.66 16.88
CA LEU A 18 -9.73 7.68 15.91
C LEU A 18 -10.37 9.04 16.22
N GLY A 19 -9.58 10.09 16.16
CA GLY A 19 -10.00 11.47 16.37
C GLY A 19 -10.33 11.86 17.82
N ARG A 20 -10.10 10.99 18.81
CA ARG A 20 -10.16 11.40 20.22
C ARG A 20 -9.11 12.45 20.50
N GLU A 21 -7.87 12.15 20.11
CA GLU A 21 -6.74 13.06 20.15
C GLU A 21 -6.39 13.52 18.73
N TRP A 22 -5.75 14.71 18.62
CA TRP A 22 -5.29 15.19 17.33
C TRP A 22 -4.12 14.36 16.79
N GLN A 23 -3.28 13.88 17.69
CA GLN A 23 -2.14 13.02 17.33
C GLN A 23 -2.54 11.56 17.37
N LEU A 24 -2.10 10.83 16.37
CA LEU A 24 -2.24 9.37 16.32
C LEU A 24 -1.25 8.73 17.29
N SER A 25 -1.73 8.04 18.32
CA SER A 25 -0.86 7.29 19.22
C SER A 25 -0.25 6.08 18.54
N ASN A 26 0.95 5.67 18.99
CA ASN A 26 1.58 4.46 18.48
C ASN A 26 0.79 3.18 18.82
N GLU A 27 0.03 3.20 19.89
CA GLU A 27 -0.84 2.09 20.28
C GLU A 27 -2.00 1.94 19.31
N LEU A 28 -2.73 3.02 19.06
CA LEU A 28 -3.83 3.03 18.08
C LEU A 28 -3.33 2.67 16.68
N TYR A 29 -2.13 3.12 16.30
CA TYR A 29 -1.54 2.76 15.02
C TYR A 29 -1.25 1.25 14.91
N ARG A 30 -0.70 0.61 15.96
CA ARG A 30 -0.48 -0.84 16.00
C ARG A 30 -1.79 -1.62 15.85
N ASP A 31 -2.85 -1.15 16.47
CA ASP A 31 -4.17 -1.77 16.32
C ASP A 31 -4.74 -1.61 14.91
N LEU A 32 -4.49 -0.48 14.23
CA LEU A 32 -4.83 -0.28 12.82
C LEU A 32 -4.02 -1.19 11.90
N GLN A 33 -2.74 -1.43 12.20
CA GLN A 33 -1.93 -2.41 11.46
C GLN A 33 -2.52 -3.81 11.59
N ARG A 34 -2.85 -4.22 12.83
CA ARG A 34 -3.48 -5.52 13.08
C ARG A 34 -4.79 -5.67 12.30
N PHE A 35 -5.64 -4.66 12.31
CA PHE A 35 -6.87 -4.64 11.51
C PHE A 35 -6.57 -4.77 10.01
N THR A 36 -5.59 -4.01 9.51
CA THR A 36 -5.18 -4.09 8.09
C THR A 36 -4.69 -5.48 7.74
N CYS A 37 -3.84 -6.10 8.56
CA CYS A 37 -3.40 -7.46 8.34
C CYS A 37 -4.57 -8.45 8.28
N ALA A 38 -5.54 -8.33 9.19
CA ALA A 38 -6.72 -9.20 9.22
C ALA A 38 -7.63 -9.01 7.98
N MET A 39 -7.62 -7.83 7.34
CA MET A 39 -8.35 -7.60 6.09
C MET A 39 -7.77 -8.37 4.90
N TYR A 40 -6.45 -8.48 4.82
CA TYR A 40 -5.76 -9.15 3.72
C TYR A 40 -5.58 -10.65 3.96
N CYS A 41 -5.44 -11.07 5.20
CA CYS A 41 -5.29 -12.47 5.57
C CYS A 41 -5.93 -12.73 6.93
N LYS A 42 -6.94 -13.58 6.96
CA LYS A 42 -7.71 -13.90 8.19
C LYS A 42 -6.83 -14.45 9.30
N ASN A 43 -5.84 -15.27 8.95
CA ASN A 43 -4.85 -15.87 9.85
C ASN A 43 -3.46 -15.34 9.50
N ALA A 44 -3.25 -14.03 9.57
CA ALA A 44 -2.03 -13.38 9.10
C ALA A 44 -0.74 -13.86 9.80
N GLY A 45 -0.84 -14.41 11.03
CA GLY A 45 0.30 -14.86 11.83
C GLY A 45 1.28 -13.74 12.20
N THR A 46 0.96 -12.50 11.82
CA THR A 46 1.69 -11.28 12.14
C THR A 46 0.75 -10.09 12.19
N ASN A 47 1.13 -9.07 12.95
CA ASN A 47 0.42 -7.79 13.03
C ASN A 47 1.16 -6.67 12.28
N GLU A 48 2.28 -6.98 11.65
CA GLU A 48 3.13 -6.02 10.94
C GLU A 48 2.85 -6.09 9.43
N VAL A 49 2.36 -4.99 8.85
CA VAL A 49 1.94 -4.97 7.43
C VAL A 49 3.07 -5.24 6.46
N ASN A 50 4.29 -4.78 6.74
CA ASN A 50 5.44 -5.04 5.88
C ASN A 50 5.82 -6.52 5.88
N GLU A 51 5.73 -7.19 7.03
CA GLU A 51 5.98 -8.63 7.14
C GLU A 51 4.93 -9.44 6.38
N LEU A 52 3.64 -9.11 6.57
CA LEU A 52 2.56 -9.76 5.84
C LEU A 52 2.70 -9.54 4.33
N ARG A 53 2.99 -8.29 3.91
CA ARG A 53 3.21 -7.94 2.50
C ARG A 53 4.31 -8.81 1.88
N TYR A 54 5.44 -8.97 2.57
CA TYR A 54 6.56 -9.80 2.12
C TYR A 54 6.17 -11.28 2.03
N ARG A 55 5.49 -11.82 3.05
CA ARG A 55 5.02 -13.22 3.05
C ARG A 55 4.07 -13.49 1.89
N LEU A 56 3.08 -12.63 1.66
CA LEU A 56 2.12 -12.79 0.55
C LEU A 56 2.82 -12.70 -0.80
N PHE A 57 3.79 -11.79 -0.95
CA PHE A 57 4.59 -11.69 -2.16
C PHE A 57 5.39 -12.98 -2.43
N CYS A 58 6.03 -13.54 -1.40
CA CYS A 58 6.80 -14.78 -1.52
C CYS A 58 5.91 -15.99 -1.82
N LEU A 59 4.73 -16.10 -1.17
CA LEU A 59 3.77 -17.18 -1.40
C LEU A 59 3.31 -17.24 -2.85
N LYS A 60 3.07 -16.10 -3.47
CA LYS A 60 2.68 -15.98 -4.88
C LYS A 60 3.87 -15.92 -5.85
N LYS A 61 5.08 -16.23 -5.39
CA LYS A 61 6.31 -16.24 -6.21
C LYS A 61 6.57 -14.94 -6.98
N GLY A 62 6.09 -13.81 -6.45
CA GLY A 62 6.18 -12.49 -7.07
C GLY A 62 5.12 -12.17 -8.11
N ASP A 63 4.29 -13.15 -8.49
CA ASP A 63 3.16 -12.95 -9.39
C ASP A 63 1.92 -12.58 -8.57
N VAL A 64 1.81 -11.30 -8.27
CA VAL A 64 0.76 -10.76 -7.42
C VAL A 64 0.41 -9.33 -7.83
N ASP A 65 -0.86 -9.07 -8.00
CA ASP A 65 -1.36 -7.72 -8.20
C ASP A 65 -1.13 -6.84 -6.96
N SER A 66 -0.85 -5.57 -7.21
CA SER A 66 -0.59 -4.60 -6.14
C SER A 66 -1.78 -4.45 -5.17
N ASN A 67 -3.01 -4.66 -5.64
CA ASN A 67 -4.25 -4.60 -4.85
C ASN A 67 -4.41 -5.81 -3.90
N GLN A 68 -3.72 -6.91 -4.15
CA GLN A 68 -3.72 -8.11 -3.32
C GLN A 68 -2.68 -8.06 -2.18
N LEU A 69 -1.85 -7.03 -2.17
CA LEU A 69 -0.87 -6.80 -1.11
C LEU A 69 -1.32 -5.67 -0.19
N PRO A 70 -1.15 -5.81 1.13
CA PRO A 70 -1.37 -4.69 2.04
C PRO A 70 -0.46 -3.50 1.67
N PRO A 71 -0.82 -2.27 2.04
CA PRO A 71 0.06 -1.12 1.88
C PRO A 71 1.36 -1.34 2.66
N CYS A 72 2.44 -0.65 2.29
CA CYS A 72 3.62 -0.62 3.15
C CYS A 72 3.32 0.17 4.43
N ASP A 73 4.11 -0.09 5.48
CA ASP A 73 3.93 0.54 6.80
C ASP A 73 3.92 2.07 6.73
N ASP A 74 4.82 2.65 5.96
CA ASP A 74 4.93 4.10 5.80
C ASP A 74 3.67 4.72 5.16
N SER A 75 3.20 4.16 4.06
CA SER A 75 1.95 4.60 3.41
C SER A 75 0.72 4.41 4.31
N LEU A 76 0.66 3.28 5.05
CA LEU A 76 -0.41 3.03 6.00
C LEU A 76 -0.39 4.06 7.14
N ARG A 77 0.79 4.38 7.66
CA ARG A 77 0.95 5.38 8.73
C ARG A 77 0.48 6.76 8.26
N LYS A 78 0.89 7.20 7.08
CA LYS A 78 0.43 8.49 6.51
C LYS A 78 -1.08 8.51 6.29
N HIS A 79 -1.65 7.41 5.82
CA HIS A 79 -3.10 7.27 5.69
C HIS A 79 -3.82 7.34 7.05
N ALA A 80 -3.31 6.62 8.06
CA ALA A 80 -3.87 6.60 9.40
C ALA A 80 -3.82 7.98 10.07
N LEU A 81 -2.72 8.73 9.88
CA LEU A 81 -2.60 10.11 10.35
C LEU A 81 -3.69 11.00 9.74
N ARG A 82 -3.92 10.92 8.43
CA ARG A 82 -4.99 11.68 7.75
C ARG A 82 -6.37 11.29 8.26
N ALA A 83 -6.63 9.99 8.40
CA ALA A 83 -7.89 9.48 8.90
C ALA A 83 -8.17 9.94 10.35
N ASN A 84 -7.14 9.90 11.22
CA ASN A 84 -7.25 10.38 12.58
C ASN A 84 -7.55 11.89 12.63
N TYR A 85 -6.83 12.70 11.85
CA TYR A 85 -7.05 14.14 11.75
C TYR A 85 -8.48 14.46 11.27
N GLN A 86 -8.95 13.79 10.23
CA GLN A 86 -10.31 13.97 9.71
C GLN A 86 -11.38 13.57 10.74
N ALA A 87 -11.17 12.44 11.44
CA ALA A 87 -12.06 12.02 12.51
C ALA A 87 -12.07 13.01 13.68
N ALA A 88 -10.91 13.62 13.99
CA ALA A 88 -10.82 14.66 15.01
C ALA A 88 -11.62 15.92 14.67
N ILE A 89 -11.61 16.33 13.40
CA ILE A 89 -12.46 17.43 12.89
C ILE A 89 -13.94 17.06 13.08
N TRP A 90 -14.35 15.89 12.63
CA TRP A 90 -15.75 15.48 12.70
C TRP A 90 -16.27 15.37 14.13
N LYS A 91 -15.47 14.81 15.05
CA LYS A 91 -15.85 14.72 16.47
C LYS A 91 -16.04 16.08 17.15
N ARG A 92 -15.41 17.13 16.64
CA ARG A 92 -15.47 18.49 17.16
C ARG A 92 -16.42 19.40 16.39
N SER A 93 -17.06 18.90 15.33
CA SER A 93 -17.90 19.70 14.43
C SER A 93 -19.10 20.37 15.11
N LEU A 94 -19.59 19.81 16.21
CA LEU A 94 -20.71 20.38 16.98
C LEU A 94 -20.26 21.40 18.05
N GLN A 95 -18.97 21.61 18.24
CA GLN A 95 -18.46 22.63 19.14
C GLN A 95 -18.63 24.03 18.51
N ARG A 96 -19.05 25.01 19.29
CA ARG A 96 -19.30 26.37 18.80
C ARG A 96 -18.04 27.04 18.21
N CYS A 97 -16.90 26.80 18.83
CA CYS A 97 -15.59 27.30 18.40
C CYS A 97 -14.55 26.19 18.56
N PRO A 98 -14.50 25.22 17.60
CA PRO A 98 -13.55 24.13 17.71
C PRO A 98 -12.12 24.65 17.50
N LEU A 99 -11.20 24.23 18.36
CA LEU A 99 -9.78 24.42 18.10
C LEU A 99 -9.36 23.55 16.92
N MET A 100 -8.99 24.20 15.83
CA MET A 100 -8.50 23.52 14.64
C MET A 100 -6.97 23.55 14.62
N LEU A 101 -6.33 22.40 14.61
CA LEU A 101 -4.89 22.31 14.44
C LEU A 101 -4.52 22.28 12.95
N SER A 102 -3.27 22.62 12.67
CA SER A 102 -2.72 22.54 11.32
C SER A 102 -2.71 21.09 10.82
N PRO A 103 -3.03 20.81 9.54
CA PRO A 103 -2.91 19.49 8.95
C PRO A 103 -1.47 18.99 8.78
N PHE A 104 -0.48 19.88 8.98
CA PHE A 104 0.94 19.52 8.91
C PHE A 104 1.31 18.46 9.93
N GLY A 105 2.10 17.46 9.47
CA GLY A 105 2.47 16.33 10.30
C GLY A 105 1.35 15.30 10.49
N CYS A 106 0.15 15.60 9.95
CA CYS A 106 -0.99 14.68 9.95
C CYS A 106 -1.15 13.97 8.59
N GLY A 107 -0.06 13.70 7.88
CA GLY A 107 -0.05 13.06 6.57
C GLY A 107 -0.43 14.00 5.41
N TRP A 108 -0.29 15.32 5.64
CA TRP A 108 -0.46 16.37 4.64
C TRP A 108 0.80 17.21 4.53
N CYS A 109 1.11 17.67 3.32
CA CYS A 109 2.22 18.58 3.00
C CYS A 109 1.72 19.78 2.20
N ILE A 110 2.60 20.73 1.92
CA ILE A 110 2.33 21.80 0.95
C ILE A 110 3.22 21.59 -0.27
N GLU A 111 2.60 21.54 -1.43
CA GLU A 111 3.25 21.54 -2.72
C GLU A 111 2.71 22.72 -3.53
N ASP A 112 3.62 23.57 -4.03
CA ASP A 112 3.26 24.77 -4.81
C ASP A 112 2.23 25.68 -4.12
N GLY A 113 2.33 25.82 -2.78
CA GLY A 113 1.42 26.65 -1.99
C GLY A 113 0.02 26.04 -1.79
N ARG A 114 -0.20 24.79 -2.15
CA ARG A 114 -1.46 24.07 -1.97
C ARG A 114 -1.29 22.89 -1.04
N LEU A 115 -2.36 22.58 -0.33
CA LEU A 115 -2.40 21.37 0.51
C LEU A 115 -2.39 20.13 -0.38
N ALA A 116 -1.39 19.28 -0.21
CA ALA A 116 -1.22 18.02 -0.92
C ALA A 116 -1.16 16.85 0.05
N ILE A 117 -1.35 15.65 -0.47
CA ILE A 117 -1.25 14.41 0.32
C ILE A 117 0.21 14.01 0.42
N ASP A 118 0.70 13.87 1.64
CA ASP A 118 1.98 13.23 1.92
C ASP A 118 1.77 11.71 1.93
N TRP A 119 2.21 11.05 0.85
CA TRP A 119 1.93 9.63 0.63
C TRP A 119 2.84 8.72 1.44
N MET A 120 4.12 9.07 1.55
CA MET A 120 5.13 8.30 2.27
C MET A 120 6.40 9.14 2.48
N ASP A 121 7.19 8.83 3.51
CA ASP A 121 8.43 9.54 3.81
C ASP A 121 9.59 9.06 2.93
N GLY A 122 9.60 7.77 2.57
CA GLY A 122 10.63 7.14 1.77
C GLY A 122 10.30 7.09 0.28
N LEU A 123 11.27 6.68 -0.50
CA LEU A 123 11.05 6.31 -1.89
C LEU A 123 10.30 4.97 -1.96
N PRO A 124 9.47 4.73 -3.01
CA PRO A 124 8.73 3.48 -3.18
C PRO A 124 9.64 2.24 -3.30
N ALA A 125 10.90 2.45 -3.67
CA ALA A 125 11.96 1.45 -3.67
C ALA A 125 13.32 2.12 -3.42
N GLN A 126 14.35 1.35 -3.15
CA GLN A 126 15.72 1.88 -3.05
C GLN A 126 16.11 2.58 -4.35
N LYS A 127 16.83 3.71 -4.25
CA LYS A 127 17.23 4.53 -5.39
C LYS A 127 17.90 3.71 -6.48
N ALA A 128 18.79 2.79 -6.11
CA ALA A 128 19.48 1.90 -7.06
C ALA A 128 18.48 1.03 -7.87
N VAL A 129 17.39 0.57 -7.25
CA VAL A 129 16.35 -0.19 -7.93
C VAL A 129 15.55 0.71 -8.88
N LEU A 130 15.22 1.92 -8.44
CA LEU A 130 14.49 2.89 -9.28
C LEU A 130 15.33 3.35 -10.48
N GLU A 131 16.63 3.47 -10.33
CA GLU A 131 17.54 3.80 -11.44
C GLU A 131 17.68 2.65 -12.45
N LEU A 132 17.47 1.41 -12.02
CA LEU A 132 17.52 0.22 -12.88
C LEU A 132 16.22 -0.05 -13.64
N LEU A 133 15.07 0.41 -13.13
CA LEU A 133 13.77 0.10 -13.68
C LEU A 133 13.50 0.68 -15.08
N PRO A 134 13.83 1.95 -15.42
CA PRO A 134 13.60 2.48 -16.74
C PRO A 134 14.83 2.34 -17.65
N CYS A 135 14.77 1.48 -18.64
CA CYS A 135 15.79 1.48 -19.66
C CYS A 135 15.65 2.68 -20.63
N GLN A 136 16.78 3.21 -21.09
CA GLN A 136 16.86 4.33 -22.03
C GLN A 136 16.97 3.86 -23.49
N CYS A 137 16.51 2.66 -23.80
CA CYS A 137 16.60 2.07 -25.12
C CYS A 137 15.88 2.92 -26.18
N SER A 138 16.51 3.09 -27.32
CA SER A 138 15.93 3.72 -28.51
C SER A 138 15.49 2.71 -29.58
N LYS A 139 15.86 1.42 -29.43
CA LYS A 139 15.54 0.32 -30.35
C LYS A 139 15.13 -0.92 -29.58
N SER A 140 14.09 -1.59 -30.07
CA SER A 140 13.51 -2.76 -29.45
C SER A 140 14.48 -3.95 -29.38
N GLY A 141 14.53 -4.63 -28.22
CA GLY A 141 15.00 -6.01 -28.06
C GLY A 141 16.45 -6.33 -28.39
N LYS A 142 17.38 -5.37 -28.46
CA LYS A 142 18.78 -5.66 -28.79
C LYS A 142 19.70 -5.49 -27.59
N LEU A 143 20.31 -6.59 -27.16
CA LEU A 143 21.53 -6.54 -26.34
C LEU A 143 22.67 -5.89 -27.16
N PRO A 144 23.53 -5.06 -26.55
CA PRO A 144 23.69 -4.77 -25.12
C PRO A 144 22.98 -3.50 -24.62
N SER A 145 22.11 -2.91 -25.41
CA SER A 145 21.57 -1.56 -25.14
C SER A 145 20.40 -1.52 -24.15
N CYS A 146 19.74 -2.63 -23.86
CA CYS A 146 18.64 -2.69 -22.92
C CYS A 146 19.11 -3.14 -21.52
N SER A 147 19.16 -2.21 -20.58
CA SER A 147 19.54 -2.52 -19.20
C SER A 147 18.54 -3.47 -18.51
N CYS A 148 17.26 -3.43 -18.85
CA CYS A 148 16.29 -4.38 -18.32
C CYS A 148 16.64 -5.80 -18.75
N MET A 149 16.83 -6.03 -20.07
CA MET A 149 17.18 -7.34 -20.62
C MET A 149 18.55 -7.83 -20.11
N ALA A 150 19.53 -6.94 -19.97
CA ALA A 150 20.84 -7.29 -19.44
C ALA A 150 20.78 -7.78 -17.98
N ASN A 151 19.81 -7.34 -17.21
CA ASN A 151 19.57 -7.75 -15.81
C ASN A 151 18.46 -8.83 -15.69
N GLY A 152 18.03 -9.45 -16.78
CA GLY A 152 16.99 -10.48 -16.77
C GLY A 152 15.59 -9.96 -16.44
N LEU A 153 15.36 -8.65 -16.55
CA LEU A 153 14.10 -8.01 -16.25
C LEU A 153 13.31 -7.74 -17.53
N LYS A 154 11.99 -7.74 -17.42
CA LYS A 154 11.09 -7.25 -18.48
C LYS A 154 11.05 -5.73 -18.48
N CYS A 155 10.85 -5.14 -19.64
CA CYS A 155 10.61 -3.70 -19.76
C CYS A 155 9.22 -3.35 -19.24
N THR A 156 9.12 -2.19 -18.60
CA THR A 156 7.88 -1.68 -18.00
C THR A 156 7.40 -0.41 -18.76
N ASP A 157 6.26 0.10 -18.36
CA ASP A 157 5.70 1.35 -18.89
C ASP A 157 6.58 2.58 -18.60
N LEU A 158 7.47 2.47 -17.63
CA LEU A 158 8.45 3.50 -17.28
C LEU A 158 9.66 3.52 -18.23
N CYS A 159 9.84 2.48 -19.05
CA CYS A 159 10.92 2.43 -20.01
C CYS A 159 10.66 3.38 -21.17
N ARG A 160 11.73 3.97 -21.70
CA ARG A 160 11.66 4.97 -22.77
C ARG A 160 10.97 4.46 -24.04
N LEU A 161 11.23 3.20 -24.40
CA LEU A 161 10.63 2.60 -25.59
C LEU A 161 9.36 1.85 -25.20
N GLN A 162 8.21 2.36 -25.62
CA GLN A 162 6.89 1.79 -25.30
C GLN A 162 6.62 0.48 -26.04
N ASP A 163 7.07 0.35 -27.27
CA ASP A 163 6.89 -0.84 -28.13
C ASP A 163 8.10 -1.77 -28.06
N CYS A 164 8.65 -2.00 -26.89
CA CYS A 164 9.81 -2.87 -26.72
C CYS A 164 9.39 -4.34 -26.68
N THR A 165 9.98 -5.18 -27.54
CA THR A 165 9.73 -6.64 -27.55
C THR A 165 10.14 -7.36 -26.25
N ASN A 166 10.83 -6.69 -25.33
CA ASN A 166 11.14 -7.21 -23.99
C ASN A 166 10.05 -6.87 -22.97
N ARG A 167 8.86 -6.42 -23.38
CA ARG A 167 7.68 -6.30 -22.48
C ARG A 167 6.99 -7.64 -22.32
N CYS A 168 6.20 -7.76 -21.25
CA CYS A 168 5.22 -8.83 -21.19
C CYS A 168 4.10 -8.48 -22.19
N ASP A 169 3.89 -9.31 -23.19
CA ASP A 169 2.71 -9.19 -24.01
C ASP A 169 1.50 -9.47 -23.13
N HIS A 170 0.55 -8.53 -23.10
CA HIS A 170 -0.70 -8.67 -22.36
C HIS A 170 -1.67 -9.71 -23.00
N ASP A 171 -1.21 -10.45 -24.02
CA ASP A 171 -2.03 -11.41 -24.76
C ASP A 171 -2.00 -12.83 -24.19
N ASP A 172 -1.26 -13.09 -23.11
CA ASP A 172 -1.43 -14.31 -22.32
C ASP A 172 -2.50 -14.08 -21.23
N VAL A 173 -3.66 -13.58 -21.63
CA VAL A 173 -4.89 -13.73 -20.86
C VAL A 173 -5.31 -15.18 -21.02
N VAL A 174 -4.86 -16.03 -20.12
CA VAL A 174 -5.52 -17.30 -19.86
C VAL A 174 -6.97 -16.96 -19.50
N PRO A 175 -7.98 -17.54 -20.20
CA PRO A 175 -9.37 -17.25 -19.85
C PRO A 175 -9.61 -17.62 -18.40
N ASP A 176 -10.34 -16.75 -17.72
CA ASP A 176 -10.86 -16.96 -16.37
C ASP A 176 -11.48 -18.35 -16.28
N ASP A 177 -10.77 -19.30 -15.73
CA ASP A 177 -11.36 -20.50 -15.16
C ASP A 177 -11.87 -20.09 -13.77
N GLU A 178 -13.19 -19.97 -13.74
CA GLU A 178 -14.16 -20.07 -12.65
C GLU A 178 -13.63 -19.94 -11.20
N ASP A 179 -14.23 -19.02 -10.51
CA ASP A 179 -14.28 -18.83 -9.06
C ASP A 179 -14.25 -20.16 -8.29
N ASP A 180 -13.07 -20.69 -8.03
CA ASP A 180 -12.89 -21.59 -6.91
C ASP A 180 -12.47 -20.76 -5.70
N ASP A 181 -13.43 -20.53 -4.84
CA ASP A 181 -13.35 -20.01 -3.47
C ASP A 181 -12.45 -20.91 -2.60
N ASP A 182 -11.22 -21.14 -3.00
CA ASP A 182 -10.22 -21.74 -2.15
C ASP A 182 -9.61 -20.68 -1.25
N HIS A 183 -10.28 -20.46 -0.14
CA HIS A 183 -9.73 -19.91 1.09
C HIS A 183 -8.54 -20.76 1.55
N GLU A 184 -7.44 -20.68 0.83
CA GLU A 184 -6.20 -21.26 1.32
C GLU A 184 -5.76 -20.57 2.60
N ASN A 185 -5.85 -21.34 3.62
CA ASN A 185 -5.33 -21.15 4.96
C ASN A 185 -3.89 -20.63 4.89
N CYS A 186 -3.64 -19.46 5.47
CA CYS A 186 -2.29 -18.96 5.78
C CYS A 186 -1.60 -19.80 6.87
N ASP A 187 -1.86 -21.11 6.92
CA ASP A 187 -1.25 -22.00 7.88
C ASP A 187 -0.01 -22.67 7.30
N SER A 188 1.06 -22.46 8.04
CA SER A 188 2.15 -23.39 8.33
C SER A 188 3.33 -23.52 7.35
N ARG A 189 4.40 -23.06 7.72
CA ARG A 189 5.55 -23.75 8.36
C ARG A 189 6.72 -22.81 8.49
#